data_e4c482f3f444412362426fb16f691ca8
#
_entry.id   e4c482f3f444412362426fb16f691ca8
#
_cell.length_a   1.000
_cell.length_b   1.000
_cell.length_c   1.000
_cell.angle_alpha   90.00
_cell.angle_beta   90.00
_cell.angle_gamma   90.00
#
_symmetry.space_group_name_H-M   'P 1'
#
loop_
_entity.id
_entity.type
_entity.pdbx_description
1 polymer ?
#
loop_
_entity_poly.entity_id
_entity_poly.type
_entity_poly.pdbx_seq_one_letter_code
_entity_poly.pdbx_strand_id
1 'polypeptide(L)'
;MRMLVLKPPFIFEITIIEPHPIGQDMEWTRSGEDLFVRIDSGDEIHASLQRLADEVGFNAAAITSGIGRTRDTLYGYMNEDGVYIRRQLDSPSELVSLSGNIARKQDGTAFTHIHCCWSDDDNNVHAGHMFQCVVHVVAEIHIRILKHAIMTRCPLPDVELLGLQFS
;
A
#
# COMPACT_ATOMS: atom_id res chain seq x y z
N MET A 1 -42.04 -32.32 30.93
CA MET A 1 -40.74 -32.38 30.28
C MET A 1 -40.79 -31.43 29.04
N ARG A 2 -40.32 -30.21 29.17
CA ARG A 2 -40.33 -29.21 28.09
C ARG A 2 -39.04 -29.39 27.28
N MET A 3 -39.19 -29.78 26.03
CA MET A 3 -38.09 -29.90 25.06
C MET A 3 -37.64 -28.51 24.67
N LEU A 4 -36.39 -28.18 24.96
CA LEU A 4 -35.72 -26.94 24.51
C LEU A 4 -35.40 -27.11 23.04
N VAL A 5 -36.10 -26.38 22.17
CA VAL A 5 -35.75 -26.29 20.75
C VAL A 5 -34.65 -25.25 20.63
N LEU A 6 -33.41 -25.71 20.44
CA LEU A 6 -32.29 -24.83 20.08
C LEU A 6 -32.53 -24.29 18.67
N LYS A 7 -32.63 -22.96 18.55
CA LYS A 7 -32.58 -22.28 17.24
C LYS A 7 -31.19 -22.48 16.62
N PRO A 8 -31.10 -22.80 15.32
CA PRO A 8 -29.80 -22.89 14.65
C PRO A 8 -29.12 -21.51 14.61
N PRO A 9 -27.78 -21.47 14.81
CA PRO A 9 -27.05 -20.23 14.79
C PRO A 9 -26.82 -19.79 13.34
N PHE A 10 -27.07 -18.52 13.08
CA PHE A 10 -26.56 -17.68 12.01
C PHE A 10 -26.64 -18.24 10.57
N ILE A 11 -27.71 -17.87 9.88
CA ILE A 11 -27.74 -17.87 8.42
C ILE A 11 -26.92 -16.63 8.02
N PHE A 12 -25.70 -16.86 7.53
CA PHE A 12 -24.98 -15.83 6.78
C PHE A 12 -25.69 -15.71 5.43
N GLU A 13 -26.35 -14.58 5.15
CA GLU A 13 -26.68 -14.22 3.79
C GLU A 13 -25.38 -14.01 3.03
N ILE A 14 -25.05 -14.95 2.14
CA ILE A 14 -23.98 -14.77 1.17
C ILE A 14 -24.53 -13.77 0.15
N THR A 15 -24.20 -12.50 0.31
CA THR A 15 -24.37 -11.54 -0.76
C THR A 15 -23.38 -11.93 -1.85
N ILE A 16 -23.89 -12.43 -2.98
CA ILE A 16 -23.08 -12.64 -4.19
C ILE A 16 -22.71 -11.24 -4.67
N ILE A 17 -21.46 -10.84 -4.39
CA ILE A 17 -20.88 -9.63 -4.97
C ILE A 17 -20.60 -9.98 -6.44
N GLU A 18 -21.27 -9.30 -7.37
CA GLU A 18 -20.99 -9.39 -8.79
C GLU A 18 -19.50 -9.08 -9.01
N PRO A 19 -18.77 -9.83 -9.84
CA PRO A 19 -17.37 -9.55 -10.10
C PRO A 19 -17.22 -8.17 -10.76
N HIS A 20 -16.61 -7.25 -10.05
CA HIS A 20 -16.26 -5.94 -10.59
C HIS A 20 -15.17 -6.05 -11.67
N PRO A 21 -15.14 -5.16 -12.68
CA PRO A 21 -14.12 -5.22 -13.72
C PRO A 21 -12.72 -5.06 -13.14
N ILE A 22 -11.81 -5.93 -13.56
CA ILE A 22 -10.40 -5.94 -13.16
C ILE A 22 -9.79 -4.55 -13.39
N GLY A 23 -9.28 -3.90 -12.33
CA GLY A 23 -8.41 -2.74 -12.43
C GLY A 23 -8.94 -1.39 -11.93
N GLN A 24 -9.99 -1.33 -11.09
CA GLN A 24 -10.44 -0.08 -10.44
C GLN A 24 -10.96 -0.24 -9.00
N ASP A 25 -10.80 -1.37 -8.36
CA ASP A 25 -11.46 -1.66 -7.09
C ASP A 25 -10.49 -1.77 -5.92
N MET A 26 -10.28 -0.62 -5.31
CA MET A 26 -9.73 -0.52 -3.98
C MET A 26 -10.90 -0.38 -3.01
N GLU A 27 -10.97 -1.25 -2.01
CA GLU A 27 -11.92 -1.14 -0.90
C GLU A 27 -11.19 -0.72 0.37
N TRP A 28 -11.77 0.19 1.13
CA TRP A 28 -11.19 0.63 2.38
C TRP A 28 -12.22 0.91 3.45
N THR A 29 -11.79 0.81 4.70
CA THR A 29 -12.60 1.19 5.87
C THR A 29 -11.81 2.14 6.75
N ARG A 30 -12.52 2.96 7.53
CA ARG A 30 -11.92 3.95 8.43
C ARG A 30 -12.39 3.75 9.86
N SER A 31 -11.44 3.81 10.80
CA SER A 31 -11.70 3.86 12.23
C SER A 31 -10.87 4.98 12.86
N GLY A 32 -11.50 6.12 13.12
CA GLY A 32 -10.76 7.31 13.58
C GLY A 32 -9.75 7.81 12.55
N GLU A 33 -8.47 7.75 12.88
CA GLU A 33 -7.37 8.12 11.99
C GLU A 33 -6.74 6.91 11.29
N ASP A 34 -7.22 5.71 11.56
CA ASP A 34 -6.74 4.49 10.91
C ASP A 34 -7.59 4.15 9.68
N LEU A 35 -6.91 3.82 8.57
CA LEU A 35 -7.49 3.25 7.37
C LEU A 35 -6.95 1.83 7.19
N PHE A 36 -7.82 0.91 6.82
CA PHE A 36 -7.43 -0.41 6.33
C PHE A 36 -7.90 -0.55 4.88
N VAL A 37 -6.97 -0.86 4.00
CA VAL A 37 -7.16 -0.79 2.55
C VAL A 37 -6.86 -2.14 1.93
N ARG A 38 -7.78 -2.64 1.09
CA ARG A 38 -7.57 -3.76 0.19
C ARG A 38 -7.41 -3.21 -1.23
N ILE A 39 -6.32 -3.57 -1.89
CA ILE A 39 -6.06 -3.27 -3.29
C ILE A 39 -6.16 -4.58 -4.06
N ASP A 40 -6.96 -4.61 -5.11
CA ASP A 40 -7.26 -5.81 -5.88
C ASP A 40 -6.24 -6.06 -7.01
N SER A 41 -6.31 -7.25 -7.59
CA SER A 41 -5.39 -7.69 -8.65
C SER A 41 -5.42 -6.77 -9.87
N GLY A 42 -4.25 -6.40 -10.35
CA GLY A 42 -4.06 -5.53 -11.52
C GLY A 42 -3.79 -4.07 -11.20
N ASP A 43 -4.09 -3.62 -9.98
CA ASP A 43 -3.83 -2.25 -9.55
C ASP A 43 -2.37 -2.05 -9.11
N GLU A 44 -1.85 -0.85 -9.35
CA GLU A 44 -0.50 -0.44 -8.93
C GLU A 44 -0.56 0.21 -7.55
N ILE A 45 0.31 -0.22 -6.63
CA ILE A 45 0.23 0.16 -5.21
C ILE A 45 0.40 1.67 -5.00
N HIS A 46 1.40 2.32 -5.63
CA HIS A 46 1.62 3.76 -5.47
C HIS A 46 0.42 4.56 -5.96
N ALA A 47 -0.06 4.25 -7.17
CA ALA A 47 -1.21 4.94 -7.78
C ALA A 47 -2.48 4.79 -6.94
N SER A 48 -2.74 3.58 -6.41
CA SER A 48 -3.91 3.32 -5.56
C SER A 48 -3.86 4.11 -4.25
N LEU A 49 -2.70 4.15 -3.57
CA LEU A 49 -2.55 4.90 -2.32
C LEU A 49 -2.55 6.42 -2.51
N GLN A 50 -2.05 6.92 -3.64
CA GLN A 50 -2.13 8.33 -4.01
C GLN A 50 -3.58 8.75 -4.29
N ARG A 51 -4.33 7.93 -5.03
CA ARG A 51 -5.78 8.12 -5.26
C ARG A 51 -6.55 8.12 -3.93
N LEU A 52 -6.25 7.19 -3.03
CA LEU A 52 -6.86 7.16 -1.69
C LEU A 52 -6.61 8.44 -0.90
N ALA A 53 -5.37 8.96 -0.92
CA ALA A 53 -5.03 10.20 -0.23
C ALA A 53 -5.83 11.41 -0.76
N ASP A 54 -6.11 11.44 -2.06
CA ASP A 54 -6.92 12.47 -2.69
C ASP A 54 -8.42 12.29 -2.38
N GLU A 55 -8.91 11.06 -2.41
CA GLU A 55 -10.31 10.73 -2.11
C GLU A 55 -10.67 11.04 -0.64
N VAL A 56 -9.83 10.63 0.30
CA VAL A 56 -10.04 10.87 1.75
C VAL A 56 -9.68 12.28 2.18
N GLY A 57 -8.80 12.95 1.42
CA GLY A 57 -8.44 14.37 1.63
C GLY A 57 -7.41 14.59 2.74
N PHE A 58 -6.39 13.73 2.89
CA PHE A 58 -5.32 13.94 3.87
C PHE A 58 -3.99 14.35 3.23
N ASN A 59 -3.14 15.05 4.02
CA ASN A 59 -1.87 15.60 3.57
C ASN A 59 -0.65 14.89 4.16
N ALA A 60 -0.87 14.04 5.17
CA ALA A 60 0.20 13.33 5.86
C ALA A 60 -0.33 12.02 6.43
N ALA A 61 0.39 10.93 6.19
CA ALA A 61 0.08 9.64 6.78
C ALA A 61 1.33 8.75 6.88
N ALA A 62 1.36 7.88 7.88
CA ALA A 62 2.28 6.74 7.95
C ALA A 62 1.60 5.52 7.32
N ILE A 63 2.33 4.80 6.49
CA ILE A 63 1.97 3.44 6.07
C ILE A 63 2.67 2.51 7.05
N THR A 64 1.90 1.89 7.93
CA THR A 64 2.46 1.19 9.09
C THR A 64 2.72 -0.28 8.83
N SER A 65 1.94 -0.89 7.94
CA SER A 65 2.10 -2.28 7.51
C SER A 65 1.39 -2.53 6.19
N GLY A 66 1.84 -3.54 5.48
CA GLY A 66 1.16 -4.10 4.32
C GLY A 66 1.70 -5.47 4.00
N ILE A 67 0.81 -6.34 3.51
CA ILE A 67 1.10 -7.69 3.05
C ILE A 67 0.32 -7.97 1.76
N GLY A 68 0.69 -9.01 1.02
CA GLY A 68 -0.04 -9.40 -0.19
C GLY A 68 0.79 -10.27 -1.11
N ARG A 69 0.34 -10.40 -2.36
CA ARG A 69 1.12 -11.03 -3.45
C ARG A 69 1.17 -10.08 -4.65
N THR A 70 2.37 -9.81 -5.14
CA THR A 70 2.62 -8.77 -6.16
C THR A 70 3.39 -9.32 -7.35
N ARG A 71 3.40 -8.57 -8.45
CA ARG A 71 4.13 -8.85 -9.69
C ARG A 71 4.65 -7.55 -10.31
N ASP A 72 5.42 -7.64 -11.36
CA ASP A 72 5.97 -6.49 -12.10
C ASP A 72 6.65 -5.50 -11.15
N THR A 73 7.41 -6.06 -10.19
CA THR A 73 8.01 -5.29 -9.11
C THR A 73 9.36 -4.73 -9.50
N LEU A 74 9.49 -3.39 -9.46
CA LEU A 74 10.74 -2.67 -9.60
C LEU A 74 11.13 -2.08 -8.25
N TYR A 75 12.31 -2.47 -7.74
CA TYR A 75 12.82 -2.04 -6.44
C TYR A 75 14.31 -1.73 -6.50
N GLY A 76 14.87 -1.19 -5.43
CA GLY A 76 16.29 -0.92 -5.39
C GLY A 76 16.76 -0.26 -4.11
N TYR A 77 18.01 0.16 -4.15
CA TYR A 77 18.67 0.90 -3.07
C TYR A 77 19.53 2.02 -3.62
N MET A 78 19.77 3.04 -2.84
CA MET A 78 20.66 4.14 -3.17
C MET A 78 22.10 3.72 -2.80
N ASN A 79 23.04 3.86 -3.74
CA ASN A 79 24.45 3.61 -3.50
C ASN A 79 25.15 4.81 -2.84
N GLU A 80 26.44 4.70 -2.56
CA GLU A 80 27.24 5.76 -1.92
C GLU A 80 27.35 7.06 -2.77
N ASP A 81 27.16 6.95 -4.07
CA ASP A 81 27.17 8.10 -4.99
C ASP A 81 25.80 8.81 -5.09
N GLY A 82 24.81 8.42 -4.30
CA GLY A 82 23.45 8.99 -4.32
C GLY A 82 22.60 8.55 -5.51
N VAL A 83 22.96 7.45 -6.18
CA VAL A 83 22.26 6.90 -7.35
C VAL A 83 21.50 5.63 -6.97
N TYR A 84 20.25 5.50 -7.45
CA TYR A 84 19.47 4.29 -7.24
C TYR A 84 19.89 3.16 -8.17
N ILE A 85 20.32 2.03 -7.58
CA ILE A 85 20.53 0.76 -8.27
C ILE A 85 19.20 0.01 -8.28
N ARG A 86 18.58 -0.07 -9.46
CA ARG A 86 17.26 -0.69 -9.66
C ARG A 86 17.39 -2.15 -10.02
N ARG A 87 16.44 -2.96 -9.53
CA ARG A 87 16.30 -4.39 -9.78
C ARG A 87 14.84 -4.72 -10.03
N GLN A 88 14.59 -5.75 -10.82
CA GLN A 88 13.25 -6.26 -11.08
C GLN A 88 13.11 -7.67 -10.53
N LEU A 89 11.93 -7.99 -9.97
CA LEU A 89 11.52 -9.36 -9.71
C LEU A 89 10.78 -9.88 -10.95
N ASP A 90 11.30 -10.97 -11.51
CA ASP A 90 10.80 -11.54 -12.76
C ASP A 90 9.53 -12.37 -12.57
N SER A 91 9.23 -12.79 -11.34
CA SER A 91 8.08 -13.63 -11.00
C SER A 91 7.22 -12.98 -9.93
N PRO A 92 5.92 -13.33 -9.88
CA PRO A 92 5.06 -12.92 -8.76
C PRO A 92 5.64 -13.40 -7.43
N SER A 93 5.68 -12.51 -6.45
CA SER A 93 6.32 -12.75 -5.14
C SER A 93 5.40 -12.34 -4.00
N GLU A 94 5.55 -13.00 -2.85
CA GLU A 94 4.84 -12.61 -1.63
C GLU A 94 5.38 -11.27 -1.14
N LEU A 95 4.49 -10.30 -0.97
CA LEU A 95 4.75 -9.05 -0.25
C LEU A 95 4.67 -9.35 1.24
N VAL A 96 5.82 -9.62 1.85
CA VAL A 96 5.93 -10.03 3.26
C VAL A 96 5.75 -8.85 4.20
N SER A 97 6.23 -7.67 3.79
CA SER A 97 6.13 -6.44 4.57
C SER A 97 6.23 -5.22 3.67
N LEU A 98 5.42 -4.22 3.99
CA LEU A 98 5.43 -2.91 3.36
C LEU A 98 5.29 -1.84 4.45
N SER A 99 6.11 -0.78 4.36
CA SER A 99 6.01 0.38 5.23
C SER A 99 6.48 1.65 4.52
N GLY A 100 6.04 2.80 5.01
CA GLY A 100 6.41 4.06 4.38
C GLY A 100 5.58 5.24 4.86
N ASN A 101 5.38 6.20 3.97
CA ASN A 101 4.54 7.36 4.24
C ASN A 101 3.90 7.91 2.97
N ILE A 102 2.84 8.69 3.19
CA ILE A 102 2.15 9.47 2.16
C ILE A 102 2.29 10.94 2.55
N ALA A 103 2.73 11.76 1.61
CA ALA A 103 2.93 13.19 1.76
C ALA A 103 2.40 13.91 0.52
N ARG A 104 2.51 15.25 0.46
CA ARG A 104 2.22 16.05 -0.73
C ARG A 104 3.51 16.59 -1.35
N LYS A 105 3.57 16.65 -2.67
CA LYS A 105 4.57 17.48 -3.35
C LYS A 105 4.22 18.97 -3.22
N GLN A 106 5.12 19.84 -3.61
CA GLN A 106 4.90 21.29 -3.58
C GLN A 106 3.72 21.75 -4.47
N ASP A 107 3.39 21.00 -5.51
CA ASP A 107 2.25 21.23 -6.39
C ASP A 107 0.91 20.65 -5.85
N GLY A 108 0.94 20.06 -4.65
CA GLY A 108 -0.22 19.45 -4.00
C GLY A 108 -0.50 18.00 -4.38
N THR A 109 0.20 17.40 -5.36
CA THR A 109 -0.01 16.00 -5.73
C THR A 109 0.44 15.05 -4.62
N ALA A 110 -0.33 13.99 -4.41
CA ALA A 110 0.03 12.94 -3.45
C ALA A 110 1.32 12.23 -3.88
N PHE A 111 2.15 11.89 -2.91
CA PHE A 111 3.39 11.17 -3.12
C PHE A 111 3.57 10.12 -2.04
N THR A 112 3.87 8.91 -2.45
CA THR A 112 4.14 7.77 -1.57
C THR A 112 5.63 7.44 -1.57
N HIS A 113 6.20 7.23 -0.39
CA HIS A 113 7.57 6.71 -0.21
C HIS A 113 7.47 5.40 0.54
N ILE A 114 7.81 4.31 -0.11
CA ILE A 114 7.53 2.95 0.36
C ILE A 114 8.79 2.10 0.26
N HIS A 115 9.07 1.34 1.31
CA HIS A 115 10.02 0.26 1.34
C HIS A 115 9.31 -1.06 1.61
N CYS A 116 9.79 -2.12 0.98
CA CYS A 116 9.18 -3.44 1.06
C CYS A 116 10.19 -4.56 1.23
N CYS A 117 9.69 -5.69 1.75
CA CYS A 117 10.33 -6.99 1.69
C CYS A 117 9.43 -7.94 0.90
N TRP A 118 10.02 -8.68 -0.04
CA TRP A 118 9.35 -9.72 -0.81
C TRP A 118 10.04 -11.06 -0.59
N SER A 119 9.28 -12.15 -0.74
CA SER A 119 9.80 -13.51 -0.82
C SER A 119 9.41 -14.11 -2.17
N ASP A 120 10.39 -14.62 -2.91
CA ASP A 120 10.16 -15.38 -4.15
C ASP A 120 9.74 -16.84 -3.86
N ASP A 121 9.49 -17.61 -4.91
CA ASP A 121 9.03 -19.01 -4.80
C ASP A 121 10.12 -19.94 -4.21
N ASP A 122 11.39 -19.53 -4.21
CA ASP A 122 12.52 -20.23 -3.56
C ASP A 122 12.77 -19.75 -2.12
N ASN A 123 11.88 -18.88 -1.59
CA ASN A 123 12.01 -18.22 -0.29
C ASN A 123 13.24 -17.31 -0.14
N ASN A 124 13.81 -16.82 -1.25
CA ASN A 124 14.82 -15.78 -1.16
C ASN A 124 14.14 -14.44 -0.85
N VAL A 125 14.77 -13.68 0.05
CA VAL A 125 14.26 -12.37 0.45
C VAL A 125 14.86 -11.27 -0.41
N HIS A 126 14.00 -10.44 -0.96
CA HIS A 126 14.32 -9.23 -1.70
C HIS A 126 13.77 -8.03 -0.93
N ALA A 127 14.56 -6.97 -0.78
CA ALA A 127 14.09 -5.80 -0.03
C ALA A 127 14.69 -4.51 -0.59
N GLY A 128 13.97 -3.41 -0.42
CA GLY A 128 14.44 -2.09 -0.80
C GLY A 128 13.33 -1.06 -0.99
N HIS A 129 13.71 0.06 -1.59
CA HIS A 129 12.81 1.09 -2.04
C HIS A 129 11.96 0.57 -3.20
N MET A 130 10.65 0.73 -3.12
CA MET A 130 9.70 0.34 -4.16
C MET A 130 9.54 1.49 -5.16
N PHE A 131 9.78 1.21 -6.45
CA PHE A 131 9.52 2.16 -7.54
C PHE A 131 8.22 1.85 -8.26
N GLN A 132 7.87 0.56 -8.39
CA GLN A 132 6.67 0.07 -9.02
C GLN A 132 6.31 -1.28 -8.44
N CYS A 133 5.03 -1.54 -8.25
CA CYS A 133 4.56 -2.81 -7.75
C CYS A 133 3.07 -3.01 -8.08
N VAL A 134 2.77 -3.98 -8.93
CA VAL A 134 1.40 -4.33 -9.31
C VAL A 134 0.90 -5.46 -8.42
N VAL A 135 -0.30 -5.33 -7.91
CA VAL A 135 -0.94 -6.39 -7.13
C VAL A 135 -1.24 -7.59 -8.04
N HIS A 136 -0.79 -8.78 -7.63
CA HIS A 136 -1.03 -10.02 -8.36
C HIS A 136 -2.31 -10.72 -7.90
N VAL A 137 -2.54 -10.77 -6.60
CA VAL A 137 -3.74 -11.38 -6.00
C VAL A 137 -4.50 -10.34 -5.18
N VAL A 138 -3.90 -9.87 -4.10
CA VAL A 138 -4.43 -8.86 -3.18
C VAL A 138 -3.27 -8.18 -2.47
N ALA A 139 -3.44 -6.91 -2.09
CA ALA A 139 -2.61 -6.25 -1.10
C ALA A 139 -3.50 -5.62 -0.01
N GLU A 140 -3.14 -5.85 1.24
CA GLU A 140 -3.83 -5.37 2.42
C GLU A 140 -2.90 -4.43 3.19
N ILE A 141 -3.30 -3.17 3.35
CA ILE A 141 -2.42 -2.11 3.82
C ILE A 141 -3.09 -1.32 4.94
N HIS A 142 -2.39 -1.14 6.06
CA HIS A 142 -2.81 -0.27 7.15
C HIS A 142 -2.11 1.08 7.07
N ILE A 143 -2.89 2.16 7.19
CA ILE A 143 -2.45 3.55 7.09
C ILE A 143 -2.93 4.31 8.33
N ARG A 144 -2.04 5.09 8.94
CA ARG A 144 -2.36 6.02 10.01
C ARG A 144 -2.28 7.45 9.53
N ILE A 145 -3.42 8.15 9.47
CA ILE A 145 -3.49 9.57 9.09
C ILE A 145 -2.89 10.42 10.23
N LEU A 146 -2.03 11.36 9.87
CA LEU A 146 -1.46 12.35 10.76
C LEU A 146 -2.25 13.65 10.61
N LYS A 147 -3.41 13.73 11.24
CA LYS A 147 -4.45 14.74 11.04
C LYS A 147 -3.98 16.19 11.15
N HIS A 148 -3.01 16.45 12.03
CA HIS A 148 -2.52 17.81 12.33
C HIS A 148 -1.12 18.07 11.76
N ALA A 149 -0.57 17.14 10.99
CA ALA A 149 0.72 17.29 10.33
C ALA A 149 0.54 17.65 8.86
N ILE A 150 1.45 18.46 8.36
CA ILE A 150 1.65 18.67 6.93
C ILE A 150 3.02 18.09 6.59
N MET A 151 3.06 17.19 5.64
CA MET A 151 4.28 16.60 5.12
C MET A 151 4.44 16.98 3.65
N THR A 152 5.54 17.67 3.33
CA THR A 152 5.81 18.11 1.96
C THR A 152 7.08 17.46 1.42
N ARG A 153 7.02 16.94 0.20
CA ARG A 153 8.16 16.41 -0.53
C ARG A 153 8.82 17.49 -1.39
N CYS A 154 10.08 17.76 -1.11
CA CYS A 154 10.89 18.78 -1.81
C CYS A 154 12.13 18.11 -2.42
N PRO A 155 12.56 18.51 -3.63
CA PRO A 155 13.82 18.03 -4.20
C PRO A 155 15.00 18.32 -3.27
N LEU A 156 15.88 17.34 -3.12
CA LEU A 156 17.18 17.53 -2.46
C LEU A 156 18.25 17.81 -3.53
N PRO A 157 19.21 18.71 -3.26
CA PRO A 157 20.31 18.95 -4.17
C PRO A 157 21.21 17.71 -4.28
N ASP A 158 21.72 17.44 -5.48
CA ASP A 158 22.74 16.45 -5.77
C ASP A 158 22.37 14.98 -5.57
N VAL A 159 21.09 14.65 -5.29
CA VAL A 159 20.63 13.27 -5.15
C VAL A 159 19.26 13.07 -5.81
N GLU A 160 19.03 11.86 -6.34
CA GLU A 160 17.74 11.45 -6.89
C GLU A 160 16.73 11.13 -5.76
N LEU A 161 16.43 12.15 -4.93
CA LEU A 161 15.59 11.98 -3.76
C LEU A 161 14.72 13.22 -3.50
N LEU A 162 13.48 12.99 -3.07
CA LEU A 162 12.61 14.00 -2.50
C LEU A 162 12.67 13.96 -0.97
N GLY A 163 13.29 14.95 -0.37
CA GLY A 163 13.35 15.11 1.08
C GLY A 163 11.97 15.42 1.67
N LEU A 164 11.76 15.06 2.93
CA LEU A 164 10.52 15.29 3.67
C LEU A 164 10.69 16.52 4.57
N GLN A 165 9.77 17.48 4.44
CA GLN A 165 9.66 18.67 5.28
C GLN A 165 8.35 18.61 6.08
N PHE A 166 8.36 19.21 7.26
CA PHE A 166 7.22 19.25 8.18
C PHE A 166 6.82 20.69 8.48
N SER A 167 5.51 20.93 8.62
CA SER A 167 4.93 22.19 9.07
C SER A 167 3.63 21.95 9.83
#